data_60b68558a1ecde75a4eb62a61ef5214e
#
_entry.id   60b68558a1ecde75a4eb62a61ef5214e
#
_cell.length_a   1.000
_cell.length_b   1.000
_cell.length_c   1.000
_cell.angle_alpha   90.00
_cell.angle_beta   90.00
_cell.angle_gamma   90.00
#
_symmetry.space_group_name_H-M   'P 1'
#
loop_
_entity.id
_entity.type
_entity.pdbx_description
1 polymer ?
#
loop_
_entity_poly.entity_id
_entity_poly.type
_entity_poly.pdbx_seq_one_letter_code
_entity_poly.pdbx_strand_id
1 'polypeptide(L)'
;MLLVVDAGNTNVVMAIHDGTEWRGIWRIATEPQRTSDEYAVWLTTLLGLAGLKREQVNAAVIGTVVPAALYHLRRLCRDWFDVEPLVALSTLDWGFEIKVDNPDEVGADRLLNTLAGHRRYGGPLVVIDFGTATTFDIVDADGGYLGGVIAPGINLSLEALHRAAARLPRIGIGRPQAVIGRSTVPAMQSGLYWGYVAMIEGLVARIEGEYGGKLKVIATGGLAPLLAEGTTVIGHIDPDLTLDGLRWLAERNPAPTLSRERARLPDME
;
A
#
# COMPACT_ATOMS: atom_id res chain seq x y z
N MET A 1 -1.70 13.87 17.14
CA MET A 1 -1.18 12.68 16.39
C MET A 1 -2.00 12.48 15.12
N LEU A 2 -1.39 11.94 14.08
CA LEU A 2 -2.02 11.64 12.80
C LEU A 2 -2.43 10.15 12.77
N LEU A 3 -3.70 9.86 12.49
CA LEU A 3 -4.18 8.54 12.10
C LEU A 3 -4.00 8.37 10.61
N VAL A 4 -3.25 7.36 10.21
CA VAL A 4 -3.03 6.97 8.81
C VAL A 4 -3.77 5.67 8.56
N VAL A 5 -4.58 5.63 7.51
CA VAL A 5 -5.36 4.45 7.11
C VAL A 5 -5.04 4.12 5.65
N ASP A 6 -4.49 2.94 5.43
CA ASP A 6 -4.29 2.36 4.10
C ASP A 6 -5.22 1.16 3.94
N ALA A 7 -6.23 1.29 3.10
CA ALA A 7 -7.24 0.26 2.87
C ALA A 7 -7.09 -0.39 1.49
N GLY A 8 -6.32 -1.47 1.47
CA GLY A 8 -6.15 -2.35 0.31
C GLY A 8 -7.20 -3.44 0.21
N ASN A 9 -7.21 -4.17 -0.92
CA ASN A 9 -8.17 -5.27 -1.17
C ASN A 9 -8.04 -6.45 -0.19
N THR A 10 -6.88 -6.66 0.43
CA THR A 10 -6.62 -7.78 1.33
C THR A 10 -6.61 -7.35 2.80
N ASN A 11 -5.98 -6.23 3.11
CA ASN A 11 -5.82 -5.73 4.46
C ASN A 11 -6.12 -4.24 4.53
N VAL A 12 -6.67 -3.82 5.67
CA VAL A 12 -6.66 -2.43 6.12
C VAL A 12 -5.54 -2.28 7.13
N VAL A 13 -4.62 -1.37 6.87
CA VAL A 13 -3.53 -1.01 7.78
C VAL A 13 -3.88 0.33 8.42
N MET A 14 -3.83 0.38 9.75
CA MET A 14 -4.02 1.63 10.50
C MET A 14 -2.79 1.91 11.33
N ALA A 15 -2.28 3.13 11.27
CA ALA A 15 -1.08 3.54 11.97
C ALA A 15 -1.24 4.89 12.65
N ILE A 16 -0.53 5.10 13.74
CA ILE A 16 -0.47 6.37 14.46
C ILE A 16 0.94 6.93 14.37
N HIS A 17 1.06 8.16 13.87
CA HIS A 17 2.29 8.93 13.85
C HIS A 17 2.19 10.14 14.78
N ASP A 18 3.18 10.35 15.65
CA ASP A 18 3.14 11.44 16.65
C ASP A 18 3.79 12.76 16.19
N GLY A 19 4.28 12.78 14.96
CA GLY A 19 5.06 13.87 14.37
C GLY A 19 6.54 13.51 14.22
N THR A 20 7.03 12.53 14.99
CA THR A 20 8.44 12.07 14.97
C THR A 20 8.57 10.61 14.57
N GLU A 21 7.71 9.74 15.10
CA GLU A 21 7.80 8.29 14.89
C GLU A 21 6.42 7.62 14.80
N TRP A 22 6.41 6.40 14.25
CA TRP A 22 5.25 5.53 14.26
C TRP A 22 5.07 4.93 15.67
N ARG A 23 3.95 5.27 16.32
CA ARG A 23 3.61 4.79 17.68
C ARG A 23 2.91 3.44 17.67
N GLY A 24 2.43 3.01 16.52
CA GLY A 24 1.83 1.71 16.29
C GLY A 24 1.37 1.56 14.87
N ILE A 25 1.48 0.33 14.35
CA ILE A 25 1.02 -0.08 13.01
C ILE A 25 0.28 -1.40 13.18
N TRP A 26 -1.01 -1.42 12.84
CA TRP A 26 -1.88 -2.58 13.02
C TRP A 26 -2.57 -2.94 11.70
N ARG A 27 -2.86 -4.23 11.53
CA ARG A 27 -3.48 -4.77 10.33
C ARG A 27 -4.72 -5.57 10.68
N ILE A 28 -5.77 -5.40 9.89
CA ILE A 28 -6.98 -6.19 9.93
C ILE A 28 -7.36 -6.59 8.52
N ALA A 29 -7.96 -7.77 8.33
CA ALA A 29 -8.44 -8.21 7.02
C ALA A 29 -9.48 -7.24 6.47
N THR A 30 -9.44 -6.97 5.18
CA THR A 30 -10.44 -6.13 4.52
C THR A 30 -11.76 -6.89 4.41
N GLU A 31 -12.77 -6.36 5.06
CA GLU A 31 -14.16 -6.78 4.95
C GLU A 31 -14.97 -5.57 4.46
N PRO A 32 -15.46 -5.59 3.21
CA PRO A 32 -16.14 -4.42 2.62
C PRO A 32 -17.35 -3.92 3.42
N GLN A 33 -17.98 -4.79 4.21
CA GLN A 33 -19.15 -4.48 5.02
C GLN A 33 -18.82 -4.20 6.49
N ARG A 34 -17.54 -4.18 6.89
CA ARG A 34 -17.15 -3.88 8.26
C ARG A 34 -17.54 -2.47 8.63
N THR A 35 -18.30 -2.34 9.69
CA THR A 35 -18.86 -1.08 10.17
C THR A 35 -17.81 -0.17 10.82
N SER A 36 -18.10 1.13 10.91
CA SER A 36 -17.28 2.08 11.66
C SER A 36 -17.07 1.67 13.13
N ASP A 37 -18.09 1.06 13.74
CA ASP A 37 -18.05 0.66 15.14
C ASP A 37 -17.14 -0.56 15.37
N GLU A 38 -17.12 -1.54 14.45
CA GLU A 38 -16.19 -2.66 14.51
C GLU A 38 -14.74 -2.18 14.36
N TYR A 39 -14.46 -1.26 13.43
CA TYR A 39 -13.15 -0.62 13.33
C TYR A 39 -12.78 0.14 14.60
N ALA A 40 -13.73 0.87 15.19
CA ALA A 40 -13.51 1.67 16.39
C ALA A 40 -13.16 0.81 17.61
N VAL A 41 -13.93 -0.23 17.87
CA VAL A 41 -13.66 -1.16 18.98
C VAL A 41 -12.28 -1.80 18.82
N TRP A 42 -11.96 -2.26 17.62
CA TRP A 42 -10.66 -2.85 17.32
C TRP A 42 -9.51 -1.85 17.49
N LEU A 43 -9.61 -0.67 16.89
CA LEU A 43 -8.53 0.32 16.91
C LEU A 43 -8.34 0.92 18.29
N THR A 44 -9.43 1.30 19.00
CA THR A 44 -9.33 1.90 20.34
C THR A 44 -8.77 0.92 21.36
N THR A 45 -9.06 -0.37 21.22
CA THR A 45 -8.44 -1.41 22.05
C THR A 45 -6.93 -1.46 21.84
N LEU A 46 -6.48 -1.44 20.58
CA LEU A 46 -5.04 -1.48 20.23
C LEU A 46 -4.33 -0.19 20.67
N LEU A 47 -4.97 0.97 20.52
CA LEU A 47 -4.44 2.23 21.05
C LEU A 47 -4.22 2.13 22.56
N GLY A 48 -5.22 1.63 23.31
CA GLY A 48 -5.12 1.43 24.77
C GLY A 48 -3.97 0.51 25.17
N LEU A 49 -3.78 -0.61 24.45
CA LEU A 49 -2.65 -1.54 24.65
C LEU A 49 -1.29 -0.88 24.36
N ALA A 50 -1.24 0.07 23.43
CA ALA A 50 -0.05 0.85 23.12
C ALA A 50 0.14 2.07 24.05
N GLY A 51 -0.71 2.25 25.06
CA GLY A 51 -0.66 3.41 25.97
C GLY A 51 -1.11 4.73 25.33
N LEU A 52 -1.82 4.66 24.21
CA LEU A 52 -2.32 5.82 23.46
C LEU A 52 -3.80 6.05 23.76
N LYS A 53 -4.23 7.31 23.68
CA LYS A 53 -5.64 7.69 23.84
C LYS A 53 -6.19 8.24 22.52
N ARG A 54 -7.45 7.95 22.21
CA ARG A 54 -8.11 8.43 21.00
C ARG A 54 -8.13 9.96 20.88
N GLU A 55 -8.22 10.65 22.01
CA GLU A 55 -8.27 12.12 22.10
C GLU A 55 -6.95 12.78 21.66
N GLN A 56 -5.87 12.01 21.54
CA GLN A 56 -4.58 12.48 21.03
C GLN A 56 -4.53 12.52 19.50
N VAL A 57 -5.46 11.85 18.83
CA VAL A 57 -5.61 11.90 17.36
C VAL A 57 -6.33 13.19 17.00
N ASN A 58 -5.70 14.03 16.21
CA ASN A 58 -6.22 15.35 15.80
C ASN A 58 -6.20 15.57 14.29
N ALA A 59 -5.75 14.57 13.53
CA ALA A 59 -5.78 14.54 12.08
C ALA A 59 -5.89 13.10 11.60
N ALA A 60 -6.45 12.89 10.42
CA ALA A 60 -6.52 11.58 9.78
C ALA A 60 -6.34 11.68 8.27
N VAL A 61 -5.72 10.65 7.67
CA VAL A 61 -5.59 10.50 6.22
C VAL A 61 -5.96 9.07 5.83
N ILE A 62 -6.70 8.94 4.75
CA ILE A 62 -7.18 7.65 4.23
C ILE A 62 -6.73 7.50 2.78
N GLY A 63 -5.94 6.46 2.49
CA GLY A 63 -5.74 5.90 1.17
C GLY A 63 -6.60 4.66 1.00
N THR A 64 -7.32 4.53 -0.10
CA THR A 64 -8.09 3.33 -0.35
C THR A 64 -8.28 3.05 -1.83
N VAL A 65 -8.19 1.78 -2.16
CA VAL A 65 -8.59 1.21 -3.45
C VAL A 65 -9.88 0.37 -3.32
N VAL A 66 -10.57 0.48 -2.17
CA VAL A 66 -11.82 -0.24 -1.85
C VAL A 66 -12.93 0.78 -1.56
N PRO A 67 -13.69 1.23 -2.58
CA PRO A 67 -14.69 2.28 -2.40
C PRO A 67 -15.73 1.97 -1.32
N ALA A 68 -16.13 0.70 -1.18
CA ALA A 68 -17.10 0.28 -0.17
C ALA A 68 -16.61 0.52 1.29
N ALA A 69 -15.31 0.42 1.54
CA ALA A 69 -14.75 0.64 2.87
C ALA A 69 -14.67 2.14 3.23
N LEU A 70 -14.55 3.03 2.23
CA LEU A 70 -14.32 4.46 2.45
C LEU A 70 -15.41 5.11 3.33
N TYR A 71 -16.67 4.76 3.11
CA TYR A 71 -17.77 5.30 3.90
C TYR A 71 -17.60 5.00 5.41
N HIS A 72 -17.31 3.75 5.75
CA HIS A 72 -17.13 3.33 7.14
C HIS A 72 -15.85 3.88 7.77
N LEU A 73 -14.77 3.99 6.98
CA LEU A 73 -13.52 4.58 7.44
C LEU A 73 -13.63 6.09 7.70
N ARG A 74 -14.39 6.82 6.85
CA ARG A 74 -14.71 8.23 7.12
C ARG A 74 -15.54 8.38 8.41
N ARG A 75 -16.57 7.55 8.59
CA ARG A 75 -17.36 7.54 9.80
C ARG A 75 -16.53 7.21 11.04
N LEU A 76 -15.61 6.23 10.95
CA LEU A 76 -14.65 5.97 12.02
C LEU A 76 -13.93 7.25 12.47
N CYS A 77 -13.38 8.00 11.52
CA CYS A 77 -12.65 9.22 11.84
C CYS A 77 -13.55 10.31 12.45
N ARG A 78 -14.74 10.51 11.92
CA ARG A 78 -15.68 11.55 12.38
C ARG A 78 -16.33 11.20 13.72
N ASP A 79 -16.92 10.01 13.81
CA ASP A 79 -17.79 9.65 14.93
C ASP A 79 -16.98 9.26 16.19
N TRP A 80 -15.77 8.71 15.99
CA TRP A 80 -14.96 8.17 17.08
C TRP A 80 -13.73 9.01 17.45
N PHE A 81 -13.19 9.75 16.49
CA PHE A 81 -11.99 10.58 16.69
C PHE A 81 -12.25 12.08 16.57
N ASP A 82 -13.45 12.50 16.20
CA ASP A 82 -13.84 13.90 15.97
C ASP A 82 -12.92 14.62 14.95
N VAL A 83 -12.57 13.88 13.88
CA VAL A 83 -11.64 14.35 12.84
C VAL A 83 -12.22 14.10 11.46
N GLU A 84 -12.22 15.15 10.61
CA GLU A 84 -12.51 14.96 9.18
C GLU A 84 -11.24 14.45 8.47
N PRO A 85 -11.27 13.24 7.89
CA PRO A 85 -10.08 12.67 7.25
C PRO A 85 -9.82 13.31 5.88
N LEU A 86 -8.55 13.55 5.57
CA LEU A 86 -8.10 13.73 4.20
C LEU A 86 -8.21 12.40 3.47
N VAL A 87 -8.80 12.38 2.29
CA VAL A 87 -8.83 11.18 1.43
C VAL A 87 -7.89 11.38 0.27
N ALA A 88 -6.97 10.41 0.07
CA ALA A 88 -6.02 10.44 -1.03
C ALA A 88 -6.76 10.26 -2.37
N LEU A 89 -6.91 11.35 -3.11
CA LEU A 89 -7.55 11.42 -4.44
C LEU A 89 -6.55 12.03 -5.42
N SER A 90 -6.71 11.73 -6.71
CA SER A 90 -5.90 12.30 -7.80
C SER A 90 -5.87 13.83 -7.83
N THR A 91 -6.94 14.47 -7.34
CA THR A 91 -7.11 15.94 -7.32
C THR A 91 -6.32 16.67 -6.24
N LEU A 92 -5.65 15.95 -5.33
CA LEU A 92 -4.80 16.58 -4.30
C LEU A 92 -3.48 17.10 -4.89
N ASP A 93 -2.83 17.98 -4.16
CA ASP A 93 -1.46 18.38 -4.46
C ASP A 93 -0.49 17.25 -4.06
N TRP A 94 -0.06 16.47 -5.04
CA TRP A 94 0.92 15.39 -4.87
C TRP A 94 2.37 15.90 -4.80
N GLY A 95 2.60 17.14 -5.28
CA GLY A 95 3.93 17.74 -5.35
C GLY A 95 4.79 17.24 -6.48
N PHE A 96 4.22 16.46 -7.39
CA PHE A 96 4.86 15.98 -8.61
C PHE A 96 3.84 15.87 -9.74
N GLU A 97 4.32 15.79 -10.97
CA GLU A 97 3.51 15.63 -12.16
C GLU A 97 3.15 14.15 -12.39
N ILE A 98 1.90 13.88 -12.70
CA ILE A 98 1.40 12.56 -13.10
C ILE A 98 1.40 12.51 -14.62
N LYS A 99 2.44 11.92 -15.24
CA LYS A 99 2.72 11.94 -16.67
C LYS A 99 2.15 10.73 -17.39
N VAL A 100 0.83 10.51 -17.25
CA VAL A 100 0.09 9.42 -17.89
C VAL A 100 -1.11 9.98 -18.65
N ASP A 101 -1.68 9.20 -19.55
CA ASP A 101 -2.80 9.63 -20.40
C ASP A 101 -4.04 9.99 -19.57
N ASN A 102 -4.34 9.21 -18.52
CA ASN A 102 -5.49 9.38 -17.63
C ASN A 102 -5.06 9.39 -16.16
N PRO A 103 -4.66 10.55 -15.60
CA PRO A 103 -4.21 10.66 -14.21
C PRO A 103 -5.23 10.15 -13.17
N ASP A 104 -6.52 10.32 -13.45
CA ASP A 104 -7.60 9.92 -12.53
C ASP A 104 -7.79 8.40 -12.40
N GLU A 105 -7.21 7.62 -13.31
CA GLU A 105 -7.24 6.15 -13.26
C GLU A 105 -6.11 5.56 -12.41
N VAL A 106 -5.14 6.39 -12.00
CA VAL A 106 -4.02 5.91 -11.18
C VAL A 106 -4.47 5.68 -9.74
N GLY A 107 -4.27 4.46 -9.26
CA GLY A 107 -4.56 4.12 -7.87
C GLY A 107 -3.76 4.98 -6.89
N ALA A 108 -4.41 5.40 -5.80
CA ALA A 108 -3.77 6.24 -4.80
C ALA A 108 -2.52 5.58 -4.18
N ASP A 109 -2.53 4.26 -3.98
CA ASP A 109 -1.41 3.47 -3.50
C ASP A 109 -0.14 3.66 -4.35
N ARG A 110 -0.29 3.72 -5.68
CA ARG A 110 0.81 3.93 -6.63
C ARG A 110 1.39 5.35 -6.54
N LEU A 111 0.53 6.35 -6.41
CA LEU A 111 0.95 7.75 -6.22
C LEU A 111 1.60 7.95 -4.85
N LEU A 112 1.12 7.27 -3.81
CA LEU A 112 1.71 7.29 -2.47
C LEU A 112 3.12 6.67 -2.47
N ASN A 113 3.28 5.54 -3.14
CA ASN A 113 4.57 4.87 -3.32
C ASN A 113 5.55 5.73 -4.13
N THR A 114 5.06 6.45 -5.15
CA THR A 114 5.83 7.44 -5.91
C THR A 114 6.33 8.58 -5.03
N LEU A 115 5.42 9.21 -4.27
CA LEU A 115 5.74 10.30 -3.35
C LEU A 115 6.80 9.87 -2.34
N ALA A 116 6.58 8.72 -1.69
CA ALA A 116 7.47 8.22 -0.66
C ALA A 116 8.81 7.76 -1.22
N GLY A 117 8.79 7.05 -2.32
CA GLY A 117 9.99 6.57 -2.99
C GLY A 117 10.91 7.71 -3.40
N HIS A 118 10.38 8.72 -4.07
CA HIS A 118 11.17 9.87 -4.48
C HIS A 118 11.67 10.70 -3.30
N ARG A 119 10.81 10.97 -2.30
CA ARG A 119 11.21 11.78 -1.13
C ARG A 119 12.31 11.12 -0.30
N ARG A 120 12.30 9.78 -0.19
CA ARG A 120 13.28 9.04 0.64
C ARG A 120 14.55 8.68 -0.11
N TYR A 121 14.43 8.28 -1.37
CA TYR A 121 15.54 7.70 -2.13
C TYR A 121 16.03 8.60 -3.27
N GLY A 122 15.30 9.65 -3.63
CA GLY A 122 15.53 10.46 -4.82
C GLY A 122 15.23 9.66 -6.09
N GLY A 123 15.22 10.30 -7.23
CA GLY A 123 15.01 9.65 -8.55
C GLY A 123 16.27 9.52 -9.38
N PRO A 124 16.21 8.86 -10.56
CA PRO A 124 15.04 8.07 -11.00
C PRO A 124 14.98 6.71 -10.31
N LEU A 125 13.76 6.17 -10.17
CA LEU A 125 13.55 4.91 -9.47
C LEU A 125 12.33 4.14 -10.01
N VAL A 126 12.24 2.86 -9.68
CA VAL A 126 11.05 2.05 -9.78
C VAL A 126 10.67 1.51 -8.41
N VAL A 127 9.41 1.67 -8.02
CA VAL A 127 8.85 1.03 -6.83
C VAL A 127 8.16 -0.25 -7.26
N ILE A 128 8.50 -1.36 -6.61
CA ILE A 128 7.81 -2.64 -6.78
C ILE A 128 6.99 -2.91 -5.52
N ASP A 129 5.67 -2.96 -5.65
CA ASP A 129 4.78 -3.31 -4.54
C ASP A 129 4.27 -4.74 -4.69
N PHE A 130 4.56 -5.57 -3.70
CA PHE A 130 4.12 -6.97 -3.62
C PHE A 130 2.84 -7.11 -2.80
N GLY A 131 1.74 -6.60 -3.36
CA GLY A 131 0.40 -6.65 -2.80
C GLY A 131 -0.50 -7.74 -3.41
N THR A 132 -1.79 -7.45 -3.51
CA THR A 132 -2.78 -8.27 -4.24
C THR A 132 -2.43 -8.36 -5.73
N ALA A 133 -2.00 -7.24 -6.32
CA ALA A 133 -1.25 -7.19 -7.55
C ALA A 133 0.23 -7.00 -7.23
N THR A 134 1.11 -7.28 -8.20
CA THR A 134 2.51 -6.82 -8.18
C THR A 134 2.60 -5.65 -9.14
N THR A 135 2.84 -4.45 -8.62
CA THR A 135 2.98 -3.24 -9.44
C THR A 135 4.43 -2.81 -9.56
N PHE A 136 4.75 -2.15 -10.67
CA PHE A 136 6.02 -1.49 -10.91
C PHE A 136 5.69 -0.05 -11.27
N ASP A 137 6.08 0.89 -10.43
CA ASP A 137 5.77 2.30 -10.55
C ASP A 137 7.05 3.07 -10.88
N ILE A 138 7.09 3.68 -12.05
CA ILE A 138 8.27 4.33 -12.58
C ILE A 138 8.22 5.83 -12.26
N VAL A 139 9.30 6.31 -11.64
CA VAL A 139 9.45 7.69 -11.20
C VAL A 139 10.69 8.28 -11.84
N ASP A 140 10.57 9.44 -12.45
CA ASP A 140 11.69 10.12 -13.09
C ASP A 140 12.62 10.82 -12.07
N ALA A 141 13.66 11.49 -12.61
CA ALA A 141 14.64 12.18 -11.78
C ALA A 141 14.05 13.32 -10.93
N ASP A 142 12.98 13.95 -11.42
CA ASP A 142 12.31 15.10 -10.77
C ASP A 142 11.15 14.66 -9.87
N GLY A 143 10.89 13.36 -9.77
CA GLY A 143 9.81 12.78 -8.96
C GLY A 143 8.51 12.60 -9.70
N GLY A 144 8.45 12.88 -11.02
CA GLY A 144 7.26 12.68 -11.84
C GLY A 144 6.91 11.20 -11.99
N TYR A 145 5.63 10.89 -11.90
CA TYR A 145 5.13 9.53 -12.15
C TYR A 145 4.96 9.29 -13.65
N LEU A 146 5.70 8.33 -14.19
CA LEU A 146 5.72 8.03 -15.63
C LEU A 146 4.73 6.93 -16.05
N GLY A 147 4.07 6.29 -15.08
CA GLY A 147 3.27 5.10 -15.32
C GLY A 147 3.91 3.85 -14.74
N GLY A 148 3.48 2.68 -15.21
CA GLY A 148 4.04 1.46 -14.66
C GLY A 148 3.46 0.17 -15.23
N VAL A 149 3.80 -0.94 -14.58
CA VAL A 149 3.34 -2.28 -14.94
C VAL A 149 2.49 -2.83 -13.81
N ILE A 150 1.42 -3.55 -14.15
CA ILE A 150 0.58 -4.27 -13.19
C ILE A 150 0.58 -5.75 -13.59
N ALA A 151 1.04 -6.60 -12.68
CA ALA A 151 1.02 -8.04 -12.83
C ALA A 151 0.17 -8.68 -11.72
N PRO A 152 -0.32 -9.91 -11.89
CA PRO A 152 -0.97 -10.62 -10.80
C PRO A 152 -0.04 -10.72 -9.59
N GLY A 153 -0.55 -10.59 -8.36
CA GLY A 153 0.22 -10.88 -7.17
C GLY A 153 0.49 -12.39 -7.02
N ILE A 154 1.58 -12.75 -6.35
CA ILE A 154 2.01 -14.16 -6.24
C ILE A 154 0.97 -15.03 -5.52
N ASN A 155 0.29 -14.50 -4.49
CA ASN A 155 -0.81 -15.19 -3.80
C ASN A 155 -2.00 -15.41 -4.72
N LEU A 156 -2.35 -14.41 -5.54
CA LEU A 156 -3.42 -14.51 -6.54
C LEU A 156 -3.09 -15.56 -7.59
N SER A 157 -1.85 -15.60 -8.07
CA SER A 157 -1.37 -16.60 -9.04
C SER A 157 -1.40 -18.01 -8.47
N LEU A 158 -1.00 -18.17 -7.19
CA LEU A 158 -1.09 -19.45 -6.50
C LEU A 158 -2.54 -19.93 -6.38
N GLU A 159 -3.45 -19.03 -5.99
CA GLU A 159 -4.86 -19.38 -5.86
C GLU A 159 -5.50 -19.70 -7.20
N ALA A 160 -5.18 -18.96 -8.25
CA ALA A 160 -5.65 -19.24 -9.61
C ALA A 160 -5.17 -20.63 -10.09
N LEU A 161 -3.89 -20.97 -9.83
CA LEU A 161 -3.33 -22.27 -10.16
C LEU A 161 -4.02 -23.41 -9.39
N HIS A 162 -4.27 -23.24 -8.10
CA HIS A 162 -4.99 -24.20 -7.27
C HIS A 162 -6.44 -24.41 -7.74
N ARG A 163 -7.14 -23.33 -8.08
CA ARG A 163 -8.54 -23.40 -8.56
C ARG A 163 -8.65 -24.04 -9.95
N ALA A 164 -7.70 -23.77 -10.85
CA ALA A 164 -7.74 -24.26 -12.23
C ALA A 164 -7.32 -25.73 -12.35
N ALA A 165 -6.57 -26.28 -11.39
CA ALA A 165 -6.00 -27.61 -11.48
C ALA A 165 -6.45 -28.48 -10.30
N ALA A 166 -7.43 -29.34 -10.53
CA ALA A 166 -8.11 -30.14 -9.50
C ALA A 166 -7.20 -31.03 -8.62
N ARG A 167 -5.96 -31.27 -9.03
CA ARG A 167 -4.98 -32.10 -8.31
C ARG A 167 -3.87 -31.31 -7.61
N LEU A 168 -3.81 -30.00 -7.80
CA LEU A 168 -2.78 -29.19 -7.17
C LEU A 168 -3.18 -28.78 -5.75
N PRO A 169 -2.37 -29.13 -4.73
CA PRO A 169 -2.70 -28.79 -3.34
C PRO A 169 -2.52 -27.29 -3.07
N ARG A 170 -3.10 -26.81 -1.98
CA ARG A 170 -2.73 -25.51 -1.41
C ARG A 170 -1.33 -25.62 -0.81
N ILE A 171 -0.45 -24.69 -1.15
CA ILE A 171 0.91 -24.64 -0.66
C ILE A 171 1.22 -23.25 -0.08
N GLY A 172 2.23 -23.15 0.77
CA GLY A 172 2.82 -21.88 1.17
C GLY A 172 3.82 -21.38 0.13
N ILE A 173 3.93 -20.06 0.00
CA ILE A 173 4.97 -19.43 -0.81
C ILE A 173 6.26 -19.40 0.02
N GLY A 174 7.36 -19.84 -0.57
CA GLY A 174 8.67 -19.85 0.04
C GLY A 174 9.74 -20.14 -1.00
N ARG A 175 11.00 -19.83 -0.66
CA ARG A 175 12.15 -20.14 -1.49
C ARG A 175 12.35 -21.66 -1.56
N PRO A 176 12.33 -22.28 -2.75
CA PRO A 176 12.55 -23.70 -2.90
C PRO A 176 14.04 -24.05 -2.72
N GLN A 177 14.32 -25.28 -2.27
CA GLN A 177 15.69 -25.77 -2.11
C GLN A 177 16.42 -25.96 -3.46
N ALA A 178 15.67 -26.27 -4.53
CA ALA A 178 16.18 -26.44 -5.87
C ALA A 178 15.19 -25.91 -6.90
N VAL A 179 15.70 -25.50 -8.05
CA VAL A 179 14.88 -25.02 -9.17
C VAL A 179 14.05 -26.14 -9.76
N ILE A 180 14.61 -27.35 -9.88
CA ILE A 180 13.91 -28.53 -10.39
C ILE A 180 13.22 -29.23 -9.22
N GLY A 181 11.90 -29.04 -9.08
CA GLY A 181 11.08 -29.76 -8.11
C GLY A 181 10.86 -31.23 -8.55
N ARG A 182 11.16 -32.18 -7.65
CA ARG A 182 11.01 -33.62 -7.92
C ARG A 182 9.64 -34.21 -7.52
N SER A 183 8.73 -33.36 -7.05
CA SER A 183 7.34 -33.67 -6.76
C SER A 183 6.47 -32.42 -6.94
N THR A 184 5.14 -32.56 -6.89
CA THR A 184 4.19 -31.48 -7.19
C THR A 184 4.41 -30.24 -6.34
N VAL A 185 4.55 -30.37 -5.02
CA VAL A 185 4.69 -29.21 -4.12
C VAL A 185 5.98 -28.43 -4.39
N PRO A 186 7.19 -29.04 -4.39
CA PRO A 186 8.41 -28.32 -4.75
C PRO A 186 8.40 -27.75 -6.18
N ALA A 187 7.76 -28.42 -7.15
CA ALA A 187 7.64 -27.89 -8.51
C ALA A 187 6.76 -26.62 -8.55
N MET A 188 5.63 -26.62 -7.83
CA MET A 188 4.78 -25.44 -7.69
C MET A 188 5.49 -24.30 -6.98
N GLN A 189 6.18 -24.57 -5.86
CA GLN A 189 6.96 -23.57 -5.13
C GLN A 189 8.04 -22.94 -6.02
N SER A 190 8.75 -23.79 -6.78
CA SER A 190 9.78 -23.35 -7.71
C SER A 190 9.22 -22.45 -8.81
N GLY A 191 8.12 -22.87 -9.44
CA GLY A 191 7.47 -22.08 -10.50
C GLY A 191 7.02 -20.70 -10.01
N LEU A 192 6.42 -20.63 -8.81
CA LEU A 192 6.00 -19.39 -8.22
C LEU A 192 7.20 -18.52 -7.82
N TYR A 193 8.12 -19.03 -7.03
CA TYR A 193 9.23 -18.23 -6.51
C TYR A 193 10.16 -17.75 -7.64
N TRP A 194 10.72 -18.69 -8.40
CA TRP A 194 11.65 -18.34 -9.48
C TRP A 194 10.98 -17.67 -10.68
N GLY A 195 9.70 -17.99 -10.92
CA GLY A 195 8.91 -17.28 -11.93
C GLY A 195 8.75 -15.81 -11.61
N TYR A 196 8.46 -15.47 -10.35
CA TYR A 196 8.37 -14.07 -9.92
C TYR A 196 9.74 -13.38 -9.87
N VAL A 197 10.79 -14.05 -9.42
CA VAL A 197 12.15 -13.51 -9.50
C VAL A 197 12.53 -13.17 -10.94
N ALA A 198 12.33 -14.10 -11.87
CA ALA A 198 12.60 -13.87 -13.28
C ALA A 198 11.73 -12.77 -13.91
N MET A 199 10.46 -12.67 -13.50
CA MET A 199 9.57 -11.58 -13.91
C MET A 199 10.09 -10.23 -13.44
N ILE A 200 10.52 -10.12 -12.17
CA ILE A 200 11.08 -8.89 -11.60
C ILE A 200 12.32 -8.47 -12.40
N GLU A 201 13.28 -9.36 -12.55
CA GLU A 201 14.53 -9.10 -13.28
C GLU A 201 14.26 -8.71 -14.74
N GLY A 202 13.39 -9.47 -15.40
CA GLY A 202 13.03 -9.24 -16.79
C GLY A 202 12.27 -7.93 -17.03
N LEU A 203 11.36 -7.55 -16.13
CA LEU A 203 10.61 -6.29 -16.24
C LEU A 203 11.50 -5.10 -15.90
N VAL A 204 12.29 -5.14 -14.85
CA VAL A 204 13.22 -4.05 -14.51
C VAL A 204 14.20 -3.80 -15.66
N ALA A 205 14.78 -4.85 -16.24
CA ALA A 205 15.70 -4.69 -17.38
C ALA A 205 15.02 -4.03 -18.60
N ARG A 206 13.74 -4.34 -18.87
CA ARG A 206 12.98 -3.73 -19.98
C ARG A 206 12.60 -2.29 -19.67
N ILE A 207 12.18 -2.01 -18.43
CA ILE A 207 11.86 -0.66 -17.97
C ILE A 207 13.10 0.24 -18.06
N GLU A 208 14.26 -0.23 -17.59
CA GLU A 208 15.54 0.50 -17.73
C GLU A 208 15.92 0.74 -19.19
N GLY A 209 15.68 -0.25 -20.06
CA GLY A 209 15.93 -0.13 -21.50
C GLY A 209 15.03 0.92 -22.16
N GLU A 210 13.76 0.99 -21.78
CA GLU A 210 12.79 1.98 -22.28
C GLU A 210 13.06 3.37 -21.69
N TYR A 211 13.35 3.45 -20.39
CA TYR A 211 13.70 4.70 -19.71
C TYR A 211 15.02 5.30 -20.21
N GLY A 212 15.89 4.47 -20.75
CA GLY A 212 17.21 4.90 -21.25
C GLY A 212 18.27 5.08 -20.18
N GLY A 213 18.13 4.45 -19.01
CA GLY A 213 19.07 4.57 -17.90
C GLY A 213 18.79 3.59 -16.76
N LYS A 214 19.71 3.56 -15.79
CA LYS A 214 19.55 2.74 -14.58
C LYS A 214 18.58 3.39 -13.60
N LEU A 215 17.77 2.57 -12.95
CA LEU A 215 16.80 2.96 -11.93
C LEU A 215 17.19 2.38 -10.58
N LYS A 216 16.93 3.13 -9.51
CA LYS A 216 16.95 2.55 -8.17
C LYS A 216 15.71 1.68 -8.02
N VAL A 217 15.87 0.45 -7.55
CA VAL A 217 14.76 -0.48 -7.35
C VAL A 217 14.42 -0.55 -5.87
N ILE A 218 13.23 -0.08 -5.52
CA ILE A 218 12.69 -0.08 -4.17
C ILE A 218 11.55 -1.09 -4.11
N ALA A 219 11.54 -1.96 -3.13
CA ALA A 219 10.47 -2.94 -2.93
C ALA A 219 9.68 -2.66 -1.65
N THR A 220 8.37 -2.78 -1.75
CA THR A 220 7.44 -2.71 -0.62
C THR A 220 6.44 -3.87 -0.67
N GLY A 221 5.56 -3.97 0.33
CA GLY A 221 4.59 -5.05 0.44
C GLY A 221 5.11 -6.27 1.20
N GLY A 222 4.18 -7.13 1.61
CA GLY A 222 4.45 -8.21 2.56
C GLY A 222 5.40 -9.31 2.07
N LEU A 223 5.58 -9.47 0.76
CA LEU A 223 6.45 -10.48 0.15
C LEU A 223 7.78 -9.91 -0.37
N ALA A 224 8.01 -8.60 -0.22
CA ALA A 224 9.26 -7.96 -0.63
C ALA A 224 10.51 -8.63 -0.02
N PRO A 225 10.58 -8.93 1.30
CA PRO A 225 11.75 -9.59 1.87
C PRO A 225 12.04 -10.95 1.25
N LEU A 226 11.00 -11.77 1.05
CA LEU A 226 11.15 -13.11 0.49
C LEU A 226 11.69 -13.09 -0.95
N LEU A 227 11.15 -12.22 -1.79
CA LEU A 227 11.54 -12.15 -3.21
C LEU A 227 12.90 -11.47 -3.40
N ALA A 228 13.26 -10.51 -2.56
CA ALA A 228 14.57 -9.87 -2.58
C ALA A 228 15.73 -10.84 -2.28
N GLU A 229 15.49 -11.92 -1.54
CA GLU A 229 16.49 -12.97 -1.34
C GLU A 229 16.90 -13.71 -2.62
N GLY A 230 16.05 -13.67 -3.65
CA GLY A 230 16.27 -14.38 -4.92
C GLY A 230 16.94 -13.57 -6.01
N THR A 231 17.09 -12.26 -5.81
CA THR A 231 17.60 -11.35 -6.84
C THR A 231 18.49 -10.25 -6.26
N THR A 232 19.40 -9.73 -7.09
CA THR A 232 20.22 -8.57 -6.76
C THR A 232 19.67 -7.25 -7.33
N VAL A 233 18.56 -7.32 -8.04
CA VAL A 233 17.96 -6.14 -8.71
C VAL A 233 17.32 -5.22 -7.68
N ILE A 234 16.70 -5.76 -6.62
CA ILE A 234 16.09 -4.98 -5.55
C ILE A 234 17.18 -4.39 -4.65
N GLY A 235 17.33 -3.07 -4.69
CA GLY A 235 18.36 -2.36 -3.91
C GLY A 235 17.92 -2.01 -2.49
N HIS A 236 16.61 -1.79 -2.28
CA HIS A 236 16.06 -1.40 -0.98
C HIS A 236 14.70 -2.08 -0.73
N ILE A 237 14.44 -2.43 0.53
CA ILE A 237 13.14 -2.91 1.00
C ILE A 237 12.61 -1.90 2.00
N ASP A 238 11.41 -1.40 1.77
CA ASP A 238 10.75 -0.40 2.60
C ASP A 238 9.31 -0.84 2.91
N PRO A 239 9.06 -1.48 4.05
CA PRO A 239 7.76 -2.04 4.38
C PRO A 239 6.70 -1.00 4.70
N ASP A 240 7.11 0.23 5.06
CA ASP A 240 6.22 1.30 5.49
C ASP A 240 6.05 2.41 4.43
N LEU A 241 6.53 2.16 3.21
CA LEU A 241 6.60 3.15 2.13
C LEU A 241 5.24 3.82 1.88
N THR A 242 4.17 3.04 1.73
CA THR A 242 2.82 3.56 1.47
C THR A 242 2.28 4.39 2.65
N LEU A 243 2.57 3.97 3.89
CA LEU A 243 2.18 4.73 5.10
C LEU A 243 2.91 6.07 5.17
N ASP A 244 4.19 6.10 4.85
CA ASP A 244 4.95 7.35 4.78
C ASP A 244 4.44 8.25 3.64
N GLY A 245 4.05 7.67 2.51
CA GLY A 245 3.38 8.39 1.43
C GLY A 245 2.11 9.09 1.90
N LEU A 246 1.25 8.39 2.63
CA LEU A 246 0.03 8.96 3.23
C LEU A 246 0.35 10.09 4.22
N ARG A 247 1.33 9.87 5.09
CA ARG A 247 1.76 10.88 6.05
C ARG A 247 2.24 12.15 5.34
N TRP A 248 3.10 12.02 4.35
CA TRP A 248 3.63 13.16 3.61
C TRP A 248 2.58 13.84 2.74
N LEU A 249 1.63 13.09 2.20
CA LEU A 249 0.47 13.66 1.51
C LEU A 249 -0.37 14.54 2.46
N ALA A 250 -0.60 14.07 3.69
CA ALA A 250 -1.33 14.84 4.71
C ALA A 250 -0.57 16.09 5.16
N GLU A 251 0.75 16.02 5.28
CA GLU A 251 1.59 17.22 5.57
C GLU A 251 1.47 18.28 4.47
N ARG A 252 1.38 17.84 3.22
CA ARG A 252 1.29 18.71 2.05
C ARG A 252 -0.10 19.31 1.84
N ASN A 253 -1.13 18.54 2.19
CA ASN A 253 -2.54 18.93 2.05
C ASN A 253 -3.20 19.02 3.43
N PRO A 254 -2.89 20.02 4.26
CA PRO A 254 -3.47 20.11 5.58
C PRO A 254 -4.99 20.21 5.47
N ALA A 255 -5.69 19.34 6.19
CA ALA A 255 -7.15 19.36 6.23
C ALA A 255 -7.63 20.72 6.76
N PRO A 256 -8.71 21.30 6.23
CA PRO A 256 -9.29 22.50 6.79
C PRO A 256 -9.68 22.22 8.25
N THR A 257 -9.21 23.07 9.16
CA THR A 257 -9.55 22.98 10.58
C THR A 257 -11.07 23.09 10.70
N LEU A 258 -11.74 22.01 11.10
CA LEU A 258 -13.16 22.07 11.41
C LEU A 258 -13.33 23.04 12.58
N SER A 259 -13.90 24.21 12.33
CA SER A 259 -14.39 25.05 13.42
C SER A 259 -15.48 24.24 14.14
N ARG A 260 -15.35 24.08 15.47
CA ARG A 260 -16.26 23.32 16.34
C ARG A 260 -17.73 23.73 16.29
N GLU A 261 -18.07 24.72 15.47
CA GLU A 261 -19.43 25.28 15.32
C GLU A 261 -20.35 24.49 14.35
N ARG A 262 -19.82 23.60 13.47
CA ARG A 262 -20.65 22.85 12.52
C ARG A 262 -21.14 21.48 13.00
N ALA A 263 -20.76 21.03 14.19
CA ALA A 263 -21.16 19.74 14.74
C ALA A 263 -22.59 19.71 15.35
N ARG A 264 -23.38 20.79 15.18
CA ARG A 264 -24.75 20.87 15.69
C ARG A 264 -25.75 21.28 14.59
N LEU A 265 -25.80 20.53 13.49
CA LEU A 265 -26.97 20.55 12.63
C LEU A 265 -27.83 19.34 13.01
N PRO A 266 -29.12 19.55 13.35
CA PRO A 266 -30.04 18.48 13.67
C PRO A 266 -30.30 17.63 12.42
N ASP A 267 -30.42 16.33 12.64
CA ASP A 267 -30.96 15.38 11.67
C ASP A 267 -32.33 15.95 11.21
N MET A 268 -32.40 16.40 9.99
CA MET A 268 -33.67 16.68 9.34
C MET A 268 -34.04 15.43 8.55
N GLU A 269 -35.21 14.88 8.93
CA GLU A 269 -36.00 13.74 8.48
C GLU A 269 -35.93 13.39 7.00
#